data_6cb33e88ab6333607d83f0b268ef55f3
#
_entry.id   6cb33e88ab6333607d83f0b268ef55f3
#
_cell.length_a   1.000
_cell.length_b   1.000
_cell.length_c   1.000
_cell.angle_alpha   90.00
_cell.angle_beta   90.00
_cell.angle_gamma   90.00
#
_symmetry.space_group_name_H-M   'P 1'
#
loop_
_entity.id
_entity.type
_entity.pdbx_description
1 polymer ?
#
loop_
_entity_poly.entity_id
_entity_poly.type
_entity_poly.pdbx_seq_one_letter_code
_entity_poly.pdbx_strand_id
1 'polypeptide(L)'
;MKVVGFVTLFLLPFCVFAAEINRNIIARGSYTNSQLQFEKNKTGRVAFIGGSITQMNGYRPMVADWLQERYPKTKFEFINAGISSTCSTTGAFRLKSHILDKGQIDLFFIEFAVNDDQDAGHARRECIRGMEGIIRNARKAQPNMDIIVTHFVNPGMLEQLRSGKMPLSMASHEKVLKVYDVSTIFLAREVADRINAGNLTWKVFGGTHPKPAGNAIATKMIAQLLSEAWDKPALNEPSPHAMPWKPVDSGSYFNGHFLLPAESVNDTWVWHVPDWKKIPGGFRTNPFGGMSLLTATEPGKETTLKFKGRALGAYVLAGPDAGALEVSIDGGPWKRVDLYHHHSRGLNYPRTVMF
;
A
#
# COMPACT_ATOMS: atom_id res chain seq x y z
N MET A 1 76.16 22.77 -14.81
CA MET A 1 74.76 23.27 -14.94
C MET A 1 73.81 22.12 -14.57
N LYS A 2 73.14 22.23 -13.41
CA LYS A 2 72.09 21.28 -13.01
C LYS A 2 70.74 21.92 -13.30
N VAL A 3 69.97 21.34 -14.20
CA VAL A 3 68.62 21.80 -14.50
C VAL A 3 67.67 21.12 -13.50
N VAL A 4 67.00 21.92 -12.65
CA VAL A 4 65.98 21.44 -11.74
C VAL A 4 64.63 21.68 -12.44
N GLY A 5 63.96 20.58 -12.85
CA GLY A 5 62.60 20.64 -13.41
C GLY A 5 61.55 20.67 -12.30
N PHE A 6 60.77 21.74 -12.23
CA PHE A 6 59.55 21.80 -11.38
C PHE A 6 58.39 21.12 -12.09
N VAL A 7 57.83 20.06 -11.48
CA VAL A 7 56.57 19.45 -11.90
C VAL A 7 55.45 20.14 -11.11
N THR A 8 54.65 20.97 -11.76
CA THR A 8 53.45 21.57 -11.15
C THR A 8 52.29 20.62 -11.31
N LEU A 9 51.86 20.00 -10.20
CA LEU A 9 50.70 19.11 -10.15
C LEU A 9 49.44 19.97 -10.07
N PHE A 10 48.65 20.04 -11.16
CA PHE A 10 47.31 20.64 -11.14
C PHE A 10 46.33 19.68 -10.53
N LEU A 11 45.93 19.91 -9.29
CA LEU A 11 44.75 19.28 -8.67
C LEU A 11 43.48 19.97 -9.20
N LEU A 12 42.80 19.33 -10.14
CA LEU A 12 41.45 19.72 -10.53
C LEU A 12 40.49 19.40 -9.38
N PRO A 13 39.68 20.35 -8.90
CA PRO A 13 38.68 20.03 -7.90
C PRO A 13 37.61 19.13 -8.53
N PHE A 14 37.49 17.92 -8.04
CA PHE A 14 36.36 17.05 -8.32
C PHE A 14 35.13 17.67 -7.62
N CYS A 15 34.38 18.51 -8.35
CA CYS A 15 33.03 18.87 -7.93
C CYS A 15 32.16 17.64 -8.04
N VAL A 16 31.95 16.92 -6.94
CA VAL A 16 30.88 15.94 -6.83
C VAL A 16 29.58 16.74 -6.81
N PHE A 17 28.95 16.89 -7.97
CA PHE A 17 27.56 17.34 -8.03
C PHE A 17 26.72 16.28 -7.35
N ALA A 18 26.21 16.57 -6.16
CA ALA A 18 25.13 15.79 -5.58
C ALA A 18 24.01 15.75 -6.62
N ALA A 19 23.59 14.54 -7.05
CA ALA A 19 22.51 14.42 -8.01
C ALA A 19 21.26 15.04 -7.39
N GLU A 20 20.68 16.04 -8.08
CA GLU A 20 19.47 16.70 -7.61
C GLU A 20 18.34 15.65 -7.42
N ILE A 21 17.65 15.72 -6.26
CA ILE A 21 16.55 14.80 -5.98
C ILE A 21 15.47 14.93 -7.05
N ASN A 22 14.95 13.81 -7.52
CA ASN A 22 13.89 13.79 -8.50
C ASN A 22 12.68 14.58 -7.96
N ARG A 23 12.23 15.61 -8.70
CA ARG A 23 11.13 16.50 -8.31
C ARG A 23 9.81 15.79 -8.01
N ASN A 24 9.67 14.55 -8.46
CA ASN A 24 8.52 13.69 -8.21
C ASN A 24 8.71 12.78 -6.98
N ILE A 25 9.77 13.00 -6.20
CA ILE A 25 9.96 12.48 -4.86
C ILE A 25 9.62 13.60 -3.88
N ILE A 26 8.60 13.39 -3.07
CA ILE A 26 8.22 14.34 -2.02
C ILE A 26 8.76 13.80 -0.70
N ALA A 27 9.98 14.20 -0.37
CA ALA A 27 10.62 13.80 0.87
C ALA A 27 9.95 14.47 2.08
N ARG A 28 9.59 13.69 3.08
CA ARG A 28 9.00 14.10 4.36
C ARG A 28 9.46 13.15 5.45
N GLY A 29 9.48 13.64 6.68
CA GLY A 29 9.84 12.85 7.85
C GLY A 29 11.27 12.34 7.84
N SER A 30 11.50 11.23 8.51
CA SER A 30 12.81 10.64 8.72
C SER A 30 12.77 9.14 8.44
N TYR A 31 13.93 8.58 8.06
CA TYR A 31 14.16 7.14 7.84
C TYR A 31 15.31 6.63 8.71
N THR A 32 15.62 7.35 9.79
CA THR A 32 16.75 7.03 10.67
C THR A 32 16.49 5.79 11.51
N ASN A 33 15.23 5.41 11.74
CA ASN A 33 14.89 4.20 12.49
C ASN A 33 15.23 2.94 11.70
N SER A 34 14.81 2.86 10.43
CA SER A 34 15.17 1.76 9.55
C SER A 34 16.68 1.72 9.28
N GLN A 35 17.34 2.88 9.11
CA GLN A 35 18.78 2.96 9.00
C GLN A 35 19.49 2.36 10.21
N LEU A 36 19.07 2.73 11.43
CA LEU A 36 19.62 2.18 12.67
C LEU A 36 19.53 0.66 12.70
N GLN A 37 18.37 0.09 12.35
CA GLN A 37 18.19 -1.37 12.33
C GLN A 37 19.09 -2.04 11.28
N PHE A 38 19.12 -1.49 10.06
CA PHE A 38 19.85 -2.08 8.95
C PHE A 38 21.37 -1.92 9.11
N GLU A 39 21.83 -0.73 9.50
CA GLU A 39 23.25 -0.42 9.56
C GLU A 39 23.94 -0.88 10.85
N LYS A 40 23.29 -0.69 12.02
CA LYS A 40 23.92 -1.02 13.32
C LYS A 40 23.46 -2.37 13.83
N ASN A 41 22.16 -2.62 13.89
CA ASN A 41 21.62 -3.86 14.46
C ASN A 41 21.69 -5.05 13.50
N LYS A 42 21.99 -4.80 12.22
CA LYS A 42 22.14 -5.84 11.17
C LYS A 42 20.91 -6.73 11.02
N THR A 43 19.74 -6.19 11.31
CA THR A 43 18.44 -6.83 11.12
C THR A 43 17.51 -5.87 10.43
N GLY A 44 16.55 -6.39 9.66
CA GLY A 44 15.53 -5.55 9.03
C GLY A 44 14.27 -6.32 8.69
N ARG A 45 13.12 -5.85 9.14
CA ARG A 45 11.85 -6.37 8.68
C ARG A 45 11.15 -5.30 7.85
N VAL A 46 10.96 -5.62 6.57
CA VAL A 46 10.42 -4.72 5.57
C VAL A 46 9.09 -5.26 5.06
N ALA A 47 8.03 -4.46 5.15
CA ALA A 47 6.70 -4.89 4.75
C ALA A 47 6.15 -4.07 3.58
N PHE A 48 5.34 -4.72 2.75
CA PHE A 48 4.67 -4.11 1.60
C PHE A 48 3.19 -4.43 1.64
N ILE A 49 2.33 -3.41 1.61
CA ILE A 49 0.87 -3.56 1.52
C ILE A 49 0.34 -2.82 0.30
N GLY A 50 -0.58 -3.44 -0.41
CA GLY A 50 -1.16 -2.84 -1.62
C GLY A 50 -2.10 -3.79 -2.34
N GLY A 51 -2.41 -3.44 -3.59
CA GLY A 51 -3.20 -4.23 -4.50
C GLY A 51 -2.38 -5.25 -5.30
N SER A 52 -2.79 -5.47 -6.55
CA SER A 52 -2.11 -6.40 -7.49
C SER A 52 -0.68 -5.97 -7.84
N ILE A 53 -0.41 -4.68 -7.91
CA ILE A 53 0.92 -4.13 -8.21
C ILE A 53 1.92 -4.53 -7.12
N THR A 54 1.49 -4.50 -5.86
CA THR A 54 2.30 -4.95 -4.72
C THR A 54 2.36 -6.48 -4.64
N GLN A 55 1.27 -7.19 -4.96
CA GLN A 55 1.23 -8.65 -4.91
C GLN A 55 2.19 -9.31 -5.90
N MET A 56 2.27 -8.76 -7.12
CA MET A 56 3.12 -9.31 -8.19
C MET A 56 4.61 -9.17 -7.89
N ASN A 57 5.44 -9.95 -8.59
CA ASN A 57 6.90 -9.85 -8.52
C ASN A 57 7.39 -8.69 -9.42
N GLY A 58 7.08 -7.46 -9.02
CA GLY A 58 7.45 -6.22 -9.69
C GLY A 58 8.48 -5.43 -8.90
N TYR A 59 8.10 -4.19 -8.48
CA TYR A 59 9.00 -3.28 -7.74
C TYR A 59 9.44 -3.84 -6.38
N ARG A 60 8.58 -4.60 -5.72
CA ARG A 60 8.83 -5.13 -4.37
C ARG A 60 10.11 -5.99 -4.28
N PRO A 61 10.30 -7.07 -5.10
CA PRO A 61 11.57 -7.81 -5.08
C PRO A 61 12.76 -6.94 -5.50
N MET A 62 12.62 -6.02 -6.45
CA MET A 62 13.72 -5.13 -6.83
C MET A 62 14.16 -4.21 -5.69
N VAL A 63 13.22 -3.73 -4.86
CA VAL A 63 13.53 -2.95 -3.64
C VAL A 63 14.21 -3.85 -2.61
N ALA A 64 13.75 -5.09 -2.45
CA ALA A 64 14.37 -6.05 -1.53
C ALA A 64 15.82 -6.35 -1.93
N ASP A 65 16.07 -6.60 -3.21
CA ASP A 65 17.42 -6.85 -3.75
C ASP A 65 18.32 -5.63 -3.53
N TRP A 66 17.83 -4.42 -3.83
CA TRP A 66 18.57 -3.18 -3.60
C TRP A 66 18.91 -2.97 -2.12
N LEU A 67 17.99 -3.25 -1.20
CA LEU A 67 18.25 -3.17 0.25
C LEU A 67 19.32 -4.18 0.68
N GLN A 68 19.25 -5.39 0.16
CA GLN A 68 20.24 -6.44 0.48
C GLN A 68 21.64 -6.11 -0.09
N GLU A 69 21.70 -5.54 -1.30
CA GLU A 69 22.96 -5.06 -1.89
C GLU A 69 23.55 -3.91 -1.09
N ARG A 70 22.73 -2.95 -0.65
CA ARG A 70 23.19 -1.80 0.15
C ARG A 70 23.67 -2.22 1.54
N TYR A 71 23.02 -3.20 2.15
CA TYR A 71 23.33 -3.69 3.50
C TYR A 71 23.60 -5.21 3.49
N PRO A 72 24.73 -5.65 2.90
CA PRO A 72 24.99 -7.09 2.66
C PRO A 72 25.15 -7.92 3.93
N LYS A 73 25.41 -7.28 5.08
CA LYS A 73 25.54 -7.95 6.38
C LYS A 73 24.26 -7.97 7.19
N THR A 74 23.18 -7.39 6.67
CA THR A 74 21.89 -7.28 7.37
C THR A 74 21.02 -8.49 7.03
N LYS A 75 20.47 -9.13 8.05
CA LYS A 75 19.48 -10.19 7.89
C LYS A 75 18.10 -9.57 7.69
N PHE A 76 17.63 -9.56 6.45
CA PHE A 76 16.32 -9.06 6.11
C PHE A 76 15.23 -10.14 6.16
N GLU A 77 14.02 -9.70 6.57
CA GLU A 77 12.76 -10.39 6.38
C GLU A 77 11.83 -9.49 5.58
N PHE A 78 11.33 -9.98 4.43
CA PHE A 78 10.43 -9.23 3.55
C PHE A 78 9.02 -9.80 3.59
N ILE A 79 8.03 -8.98 3.94
CA ILE A 79 6.63 -9.36 4.06
C ILE A 79 5.87 -8.82 2.85
N ASN A 80 5.31 -9.72 2.04
CA ASN A 80 4.39 -9.37 0.97
C ASN A 80 2.94 -9.47 1.46
N ALA A 81 2.30 -8.35 1.74
CA ALA A 81 0.88 -8.25 2.03
C ALA A 81 0.09 -7.57 0.89
N GLY A 82 0.56 -7.70 -0.35
CA GLY A 82 -0.20 -7.35 -1.54
C GLY A 82 -1.33 -8.35 -1.78
N ILE A 83 -2.54 -7.85 -2.00
CA ILE A 83 -3.70 -8.66 -2.40
C ILE A 83 -4.40 -7.95 -3.55
N SER A 84 -4.42 -8.60 -4.71
CA SER A 84 -5.05 -8.05 -5.93
C SER A 84 -6.44 -7.50 -5.67
N SER A 85 -6.73 -6.35 -6.27
CA SER A 85 -8.04 -5.69 -6.24
C SER A 85 -8.45 -5.09 -4.88
N THR A 86 -7.64 -5.24 -3.83
CA THR A 86 -7.95 -4.60 -2.55
C THR A 86 -7.55 -3.13 -2.55
N CYS A 87 -8.38 -2.29 -1.93
CA CYS A 87 -8.22 -0.84 -1.81
C CYS A 87 -7.71 -0.43 -0.41
N SER A 88 -7.50 0.86 -0.19
CA SER A 88 -6.99 1.39 1.08
C SER A 88 -7.92 1.08 2.27
N THR A 89 -9.24 1.05 2.06
CA THR A 89 -10.22 0.65 3.09
C THR A 89 -9.92 -0.78 3.55
N THR A 90 -9.83 -1.73 2.62
CA THR A 90 -9.44 -3.12 2.94
C THR A 90 -8.06 -3.15 3.61
N GLY A 91 -7.11 -2.34 3.13
CA GLY A 91 -5.77 -2.19 3.71
C GLY A 91 -5.81 -1.83 5.19
N ALA A 92 -6.67 -0.86 5.57
CA ALA A 92 -6.81 -0.42 6.95
C ALA A 92 -7.34 -1.54 7.88
N PHE A 93 -8.34 -2.31 7.43
CA PHE A 93 -8.92 -3.38 8.24
C PHE A 93 -8.03 -4.63 8.34
N ARG A 94 -7.23 -4.94 7.32
CA ARG A 94 -6.33 -6.09 7.32
C ARG A 94 -4.91 -5.79 7.85
N LEU A 95 -4.61 -4.53 8.15
CA LEU A 95 -3.28 -4.11 8.58
C LEU A 95 -2.77 -4.90 9.78
N LYS A 96 -3.63 -5.05 10.80
CA LYS A 96 -3.26 -5.78 12.02
C LYS A 96 -2.80 -7.20 11.72
N SER A 97 -3.65 -8.01 11.10
CA SER A 97 -3.39 -9.44 10.86
C SER A 97 -2.32 -9.72 9.81
N HIS A 98 -2.18 -8.84 8.81
CA HIS A 98 -1.26 -9.07 7.68
C HIS A 98 0.12 -8.42 7.87
N ILE A 99 0.22 -7.40 8.73
CA ILE A 99 1.46 -6.65 8.97
C ILE A 99 1.83 -6.63 10.44
N LEU A 100 0.99 -6.02 11.31
CA LEU A 100 1.40 -5.71 12.69
C LEU A 100 1.61 -6.96 13.55
N ASP A 101 0.82 -8.00 13.34
CA ASP A 101 0.96 -9.29 14.05
C ASP A 101 2.17 -10.11 13.56
N LYS A 102 2.90 -9.65 12.53
CA LYS A 102 4.14 -10.28 12.06
C LYS A 102 5.38 -9.85 12.84
N GLY A 103 5.22 -8.92 13.77
CA GLY A 103 6.27 -8.38 14.63
C GLY A 103 6.61 -6.93 14.31
N GLN A 104 7.72 -6.44 14.87
CA GLN A 104 8.18 -5.07 14.62
C GLN A 104 8.57 -4.90 13.16
N ILE A 105 8.01 -3.87 12.50
CA ILE A 105 8.33 -3.48 11.12
C ILE A 105 9.23 -2.25 11.17
N ASP A 106 10.33 -2.29 10.44
CA ASP A 106 11.30 -1.18 10.40
C ASP A 106 11.02 -0.24 9.23
N LEU A 107 10.66 -0.80 8.06
CA LEU A 107 10.33 -0.02 6.86
C LEU A 107 9.06 -0.57 6.20
N PHE A 108 8.10 0.32 5.92
CA PHE A 108 6.78 -0.05 5.44
C PHE A 108 6.40 0.70 4.16
N PHE A 109 6.10 -0.06 3.11
CA PHE A 109 5.67 0.45 1.81
C PHE A 109 4.17 0.28 1.61
N ILE A 110 3.49 1.33 1.14
CA ILE A 110 2.04 1.36 0.93
C ILE A 110 1.73 1.79 -0.51
N GLU A 111 0.81 1.06 -1.17
CA GLU A 111 0.37 1.35 -2.53
C GLU A 111 -1.12 1.02 -2.70
N PHE A 112 -1.99 2.03 -2.91
CA PHE A 112 -3.43 1.81 -3.10
C PHE A 112 -4.11 2.83 -4.03
N ALA A 113 -3.41 3.85 -4.53
CA ALA A 113 -4.06 4.92 -5.29
C ALA A 113 -4.80 4.42 -6.55
N VAL A 114 -4.21 3.42 -7.23
CA VAL A 114 -4.82 2.80 -8.42
C VAL A 114 -6.09 2.04 -8.06
N ASN A 115 -6.06 1.26 -6.98
CA ASN A 115 -7.22 0.46 -6.57
C ASN A 115 -8.35 1.31 -6.00
N ASP A 116 -8.03 2.38 -5.26
CA ASP A 116 -9.03 3.33 -4.78
C ASP A 116 -9.75 4.04 -5.93
N ASP A 117 -9.05 4.29 -7.05
CA ASP A 117 -9.59 4.91 -8.25
C ASP A 117 -10.43 3.93 -9.07
N GLN A 118 -9.78 2.90 -9.65
CA GLN A 118 -10.41 2.04 -10.67
C GLN A 118 -11.22 0.88 -10.12
N ASP A 119 -10.79 0.30 -8.99
CA ASP A 119 -11.44 -0.90 -8.45
C ASP A 119 -12.57 -0.53 -7.50
N ALA A 120 -12.32 0.37 -6.56
CA ALA A 120 -13.31 0.77 -5.56
C ALA A 120 -14.14 1.99 -5.96
N GLY A 121 -13.64 2.83 -6.87
CA GLY A 121 -14.29 4.09 -7.23
C GLY A 121 -14.53 4.98 -6.00
N HIS A 122 -13.58 4.99 -5.08
CA HIS A 122 -13.72 5.65 -3.79
C HIS A 122 -13.95 7.15 -3.93
N ALA A 123 -14.96 7.66 -3.23
CA ALA A 123 -15.08 9.09 -3.00
C ALA A 123 -13.89 9.60 -2.17
N ARG A 124 -13.60 10.90 -2.26
CA ARG A 124 -12.50 11.57 -1.54
C ARG A 124 -12.42 11.17 -0.06
N ARG A 125 -13.57 11.10 0.59
CA ARG A 125 -13.67 10.79 2.02
C ARG A 125 -13.19 9.37 2.32
N GLU A 126 -13.53 8.41 1.49
CA GLU A 126 -13.16 7.01 1.67
C GLU A 126 -11.66 6.80 1.42
N CYS A 127 -11.08 7.45 0.40
CA CYS A 127 -9.63 7.44 0.20
C CYS A 127 -8.87 8.00 1.42
N ILE A 128 -9.36 9.11 2.00
CA ILE A 128 -8.78 9.70 3.22
C ILE A 128 -8.88 8.72 4.38
N ARG A 129 -10.07 8.17 4.64
CA ARG A 129 -10.33 7.27 5.77
C ARG A 129 -9.51 5.98 5.69
N GLY A 130 -9.38 5.41 4.51
CA GLY A 130 -8.58 4.21 4.27
C GLY A 130 -7.10 4.48 4.49
N MET A 131 -6.52 5.47 3.81
CA MET A 131 -5.10 5.80 3.92
C MET A 131 -4.73 6.24 5.35
N GLU A 132 -5.52 7.12 5.97
CA GLU A 132 -5.30 7.53 7.35
C GLU A 132 -5.45 6.36 8.33
N GLY A 133 -6.42 5.47 8.05
CA GLY A 133 -6.62 4.24 8.79
C GLY A 133 -5.35 3.40 8.86
N ILE A 134 -4.68 3.21 7.72
CA ILE A 134 -3.42 2.46 7.64
C ILE A 134 -2.31 3.18 8.42
N ILE A 135 -2.03 4.44 8.10
CA ILE A 135 -0.88 5.19 8.64
C ILE A 135 -1.05 5.41 10.14
N ARG A 136 -2.22 5.87 10.60
CA ARG A 136 -2.45 6.14 12.01
C ARG A 136 -2.41 4.88 12.87
N ASN A 137 -2.98 3.77 12.38
CA ASN A 137 -2.91 2.49 13.09
C ASN A 137 -1.46 1.97 13.16
N ALA A 138 -0.70 2.05 12.06
CA ALA A 138 0.71 1.68 12.03
C ALA A 138 1.54 2.50 13.05
N ARG A 139 1.42 3.83 13.01
CA ARG A 139 2.13 4.74 13.93
C ARG A 139 1.73 4.55 15.40
N LYS A 140 0.44 4.24 15.65
CA LYS A 140 -0.05 3.97 17.01
C LYS A 140 0.53 2.67 17.56
N ALA A 141 0.59 1.63 16.73
CA ALA A 141 1.10 0.32 17.14
C ALA A 141 2.62 0.27 17.21
N GLN A 142 3.29 0.92 16.26
CA GLN A 142 4.75 0.89 16.09
C GLN A 142 5.27 2.30 15.74
N PRO A 143 5.49 3.17 16.75
CA PRO A 143 5.83 4.58 16.53
C PRO A 143 7.12 4.82 15.74
N ASN A 144 8.03 3.86 15.75
CA ASN A 144 9.33 3.95 15.08
C ASN A 144 9.31 3.41 13.63
N MET A 145 8.17 2.94 13.13
CA MET A 145 8.03 2.41 11.77
C MET A 145 8.21 3.51 10.73
N ASP A 146 9.22 3.41 9.87
CA ASP A 146 9.41 4.30 8.74
C ASP A 146 8.44 3.92 7.61
N ILE A 147 7.73 4.90 7.02
CA ILE A 147 6.65 4.65 6.06
C ILE A 147 6.90 5.40 4.76
N ILE A 148 6.74 4.72 3.62
CA ILE A 148 6.77 5.30 2.26
C ILE A 148 5.49 4.95 1.53
N VAL A 149 4.89 5.92 0.85
CA VAL A 149 3.76 5.69 -0.05
C VAL A 149 4.18 5.88 -1.50
N THR A 150 3.81 4.95 -2.37
CA THR A 150 4.10 5.03 -3.81
C THR A 150 2.80 5.16 -4.59
N HIS A 151 2.67 6.20 -5.40
CA HIS A 151 1.55 6.40 -6.31
C HIS A 151 1.88 5.83 -7.69
N PHE A 152 1.40 4.62 -7.97
CA PHE A 152 1.35 4.04 -9.30
C PHE A 152 0.21 4.67 -10.12
N VAL A 153 0.06 4.28 -11.38
CA VAL A 153 -0.82 4.95 -12.33
C VAL A 153 -1.57 3.96 -13.22
N ASN A 154 -2.85 4.26 -13.49
CA ASN A 154 -3.64 3.64 -14.54
C ASN A 154 -3.85 4.61 -15.73
N PRO A 155 -4.43 4.18 -16.87
CA PRO A 155 -4.61 5.03 -18.03
C PRO A 155 -5.41 6.31 -17.75
N GLY A 156 -6.50 6.24 -16.98
CA GLY A 156 -7.33 7.40 -16.65
C GLY A 156 -6.60 8.42 -15.78
N MET A 157 -5.84 7.97 -14.80
CA MET A 157 -4.99 8.82 -13.97
C MET A 157 -3.86 9.46 -14.78
N LEU A 158 -3.25 8.71 -15.71
CA LEU A 158 -2.21 9.22 -16.58
C LEU A 158 -2.72 10.37 -17.45
N GLU A 159 -3.90 10.24 -18.03
CA GLU A 159 -4.54 11.29 -18.83
C GLU A 159 -4.81 12.54 -17.98
N GLN A 160 -5.35 12.37 -16.76
CA GLN A 160 -5.56 13.48 -15.83
C GLN A 160 -4.24 14.21 -15.52
N LEU A 161 -3.17 13.48 -15.18
CA LEU A 161 -1.86 14.07 -14.87
C LEU A 161 -1.26 14.81 -16.07
N ARG A 162 -1.39 14.25 -17.27
CA ARG A 162 -0.91 14.89 -18.51
C ARG A 162 -1.69 16.15 -18.87
N SER A 163 -2.95 16.23 -18.46
CA SER A 163 -3.77 17.45 -18.58
C SER A 163 -3.62 18.42 -17.39
N GLY A 164 -2.65 18.20 -16.49
CA GLY A 164 -2.39 19.04 -15.33
C GLY A 164 -3.35 18.84 -14.16
N LYS A 165 -4.19 17.80 -14.19
CA LYS A 165 -5.16 17.50 -13.14
C LYS A 165 -4.59 16.43 -12.19
N MET A 166 -4.87 16.56 -10.90
CA MET A 166 -4.50 15.58 -9.89
C MET A 166 -5.61 14.54 -9.72
N PRO A 167 -5.35 13.23 -9.91
CA PRO A 167 -6.32 12.18 -9.62
C PRO A 167 -6.84 12.25 -8.19
N LEU A 168 -8.15 12.00 -8.00
CA LEU A 168 -8.84 12.18 -6.72
C LEU A 168 -8.23 11.32 -5.60
N SER A 169 -7.92 10.06 -5.86
CA SER A 169 -7.33 9.15 -4.88
C SER A 169 -5.95 9.63 -4.44
N MET A 170 -5.09 10.05 -5.38
CA MET A 170 -3.76 10.60 -5.07
C MET A 170 -3.87 11.90 -4.26
N ALA A 171 -4.74 12.84 -4.65
CA ALA A 171 -4.96 14.08 -3.92
C ALA A 171 -5.46 13.84 -2.49
N SER A 172 -6.27 12.80 -2.30
CA SER A 172 -6.81 12.40 -1.01
C SER A 172 -5.73 11.78 -0.12
N HIS A 173 -4.92 10.90 -0.68
CA HIS A 173 -3.78 10.32 0.02
C HIS A 173 -2.78 11.40 0.42
N GLU A 174 -2.38 12.29 -0.50
CA GLU A 174 -1.45 13.38 -0.23
C GLU A 174 -1.89 14.27 0.93
N LYS A 175 -3.19 14.52 1.09
CA LYS A 175 -3.72 15.25 2.24
C LYS A 175 -3.37 14.56 3.57
N VAL A 176 -3.45 13.24 3.61
CA VAL A 176 -3.06 12.45 4.78
C VAL A 176 -1.55 12.45 4.95
N LEU A 177 -0.81 12.12 3.90
CA LEU A 177 0.65 12.00 3.94
C LEU A 177 1.33 13.27 4.42
N LYS A 178 0.82 14.44 4.00
CA LYS A 178 1.30 15.74 4.46
C LYS A 178 1.10 15.94 5.97
N VAL A 179 -0.03 15.51 6.53
CA VAL A 179 -0.34 15.67 7.96
C VAL A 179 0.49 14.73 8.83
N TYR A 180 0.80 13.54 8.32
CA TYR A 180 1.58 12.52 9.04
C TYR A 180 3.07 12.55 8.71
N ASP A 181 3.52 13.53 7.94
CA ASP A 181 4.91 13.69 7.54
C ASP A 181 5.49 12.43 6.88
N VAL A 182 4.72 11.84 5.95
CA VAL A 182 5.06 10.61 5.21
C VAL A 182 5.49 10.96 3.79
N SER A 183 6.65 10.44 3.36
CA SER A 183 7.16 10.66 2.01
C SER A 183 6.32 9.98 0.94
N THR A 184 6.31 10.61 -0.24
CA THR A 184 5.67 10.11 -1.43
C THR A 184 6.65 9.87 -2.55
N ILE A 185 6.62 8.68 -3.13
CA ILE A 185 7.17 8.40 -4.46
C ILE A 185 6.05 8.64 -5.47
N PHE A 186 6.06 9.81 -6.12
CA PHE A 186 5.02 10.17 -7.08
C PHE A 186 5.34 9.61 -8.47
N LEU A 187 5.44 8.27 -8.54
CA LEU A 187 5.77 7.56 -9.78
C LEU A 187 4.81 7.91 -10.93
N ALA A 188 3.53 8.08 -10.60
CA ALA A 188 2.51 8.45 -11.58
C ALA A 188 2.87 9.74 -12.34
N ARG A 189 3.35 10.76 -11.63
CA ARG A 189 3.77 12.04 -12.24
C ARG A 189 5.07 11.86 -13.02
N GLU A 190 6.01 11.10 -12.49
CA GLU A 190 7.26 10.77 -13.18
C GLU A 190 7.00 10.09 -14.53
N VAL A 191 6.07 9.15 -14.56
CA VAL A 191 5.65 8.48 -15.81
C VAL A 191 5.00 9.47 -16.78
N ALA A 192 4.11 10.34 -16.31
CA ALA A 192 3.48 11.37 -17.12
C ALA A 192 4.51 12.34 -17.72
N ASP A 193 5.44 12.82 -16.89
CA ASP A 193 6.53 13.72 -17.32
C ASP A 193 7.43 13.07 -18.38
N ARG A 194 7.85 11.82 -18.16
CA ARG A 194 8.69 11.10 -19.13
C ARG A 194 7.98 10.82 -20.45
N ILE A 195 6.68 10.51 -20.40
CA ILE A 195 5.89 10.31 -21.63
C ILE A 195 5.74 11.64 -22.38
N ASN A 196 5.46 12.74 -21.70
CA ASN A 196 5.36 14.06 -22.30
C ASN A 196 6.68 14.52 -22.92
N ALA A 197 7.81 14.16 -22.32
CA ALA A 197 9.15 14.43 -22.83
C ALA A 197 9.60 13.46 -23.95
N GLY A 198 8.81 12.47 -24.31
CA GLY A 198 9.18 11.45 -25.30
C GLY A 198 10.18 10.39 -24.81
N ASN A 199 10.53 10.38 -23.53
CA ASN A 199 11.56 9.51 -22.94
C ASN A 199 10.99 8.17 -22.43
N LEU A 200 9.66 7.96 -22.51
CA LEU A 200 8.96 6.75 -22.10
C LEU A 200 7.69 6.60 -22.94
N THR A 201 7.27 5.36 -23.16
CA THR A 201 5.94 5.08 -23.69
C THR A 201 5.15 4.25 -22.67
N TRP A 202 3.80 4.34 -22.72
CA TRP A 202 2.93 3.53 -21.86
C TRP A 202 3.16 2.02 -22.05
N LYS A 203 3.47 1.60 -23.29
CA LYS A 203 3.79 0.20 -23.63
C LYS A 203 5.09 -0.28 -22.96
N VAL A 204 6.11 0.58 -22.91
CA VAL A 204 7.41 0.28 -22.27
C VAL A 204 7.26 0.29 -20.76
N PHE A 205 6.52 1.23 -20.19
CA PHE A 205 6.18 1.23 -18.77
C PHE A 205 5.45 -0.07 -18.36
N GLY A 206 4.54 -0.56 -19.20
CA GLY A 206 3.91 -1.87 -19.06
C GLY A 206 2.43 -1.83 -18.70
N GLY A 207 1.83 -0.66 -18.61
CA GLY A 207 0.42 -0.50 -18.26
C GLY A 207 0.18 -0.32 -16.76
N THR A 208 -1.04 -0.52 -16.34
CA THR A 208 -1.43 -0.48 -14.91
C THR A 208 -0.59 -1.43 -14.05
N HIS A 209 -0.23 -2.59 -14.61
CA HIS A 209 0.71 -3.52 -14.02
C HIS A 209 2.08 -3.34 -14.70
N PRO A 210 3.02 -2.60 -14.07
CA PRO A 210 4.27 -2.24 -14.73
C PRO A 210 5.10 -3.47 -15.14
N LYS A 211 5.73 -3.37 -16.30
CA LYS A 211 6.78 -4.31 -16.75
C LYS A 211 8.10 -4.02 -16.02
N PRO A 212 9.15 -4.84 -16.21
CA PRO A 212 10.44 -4.63 -15.54
C PRO A 212 10.97 -3.20 -15.64
N ALA A 213 10.86 -2.56 -16.81
CA ALA A 213 11.30 -1.16 -16.99
C ALA A 213 10.50 -0.18 -16.12
N GLY A 214 9.18 -0.34 -16.00
CA GLY A 214 8.35 0.50 -15.15
C GLY A 214 8.60 0.27 -13.68
N ASN A 215 8.79 -0.98 -13.26
CA ASN A 215 9.15 -1.32 -11.88
C ASN A 215 10.54 -0.78 -11.50
N ALA A 216 11.50 -0.80 -12.42
CA ALA A 216 12.84 -0.24 -12.21
C ALA A 216 12.81 1.28 -11.99
N ILE A 217 11.88 2.02 -12.65
CA ILE A 217 11.70 3.46 -12.38
C ILE A 217 11.24 3.67 -10.93
N ALA A 218 10.23 2.92 -10.47
CA ALA A 218 9.73 3.00 -9.09
C ALA A 218 10.85 2.69 -8.08
N THR A 219 11.58 1.59 -8.30
CA THR A 219 12.70 1.17 -7.44
C THR A 219 13.78 2.21 -7.38
N LYS A 220 14.17 2.81 -8.53
CA LYS A 220 15.19 3.85 -8.58
C LYS A 220 14.77 5.09 -7.77
N MET A 221 13.51 5.51 -7.85
CA MET A 221 13.01 6.65 -7.07
C MET A 221 12.99 6.34 -5.57
N ILE A 222 12.58 5.14 -5.18
CA ILE A 222 12.64 4.69 -3.78
C ILE A 222 14.09 4.65 -3.28
N ALA A 223 14.99 4.08 -4.07
CA ALA A 223 16.41 4.01 -3.75
C ALA A 223 17.03 5.40 -3.60
N GLN A 224 16.65 6.37 -4.45
CA GLN A 224 17.11 7.75 -4.34
C GLN A 224 16.64 8.38 -3.03
N LEU A 225 15.34 8.32 -2.71
CA LEU A 225 14.81 8.85 -1.45
C LEU A 225 15.56 8.29 -0.23
N LEU A 226 15.70 6.98 -0.17
CA LEU A 226 16.34 6.31 0.96
C LEU A 226 17.85 6.55 1.01
N SER A 227 18.54 6.62 -0.14
CA SER A 227 19.97 6.92 -0.17
C SER A 227 20.25 8.32 0.38
N GLU A 228 19.46 9.32 0.00
CA GLU A 228 19.60 10.68 0.50
C GLU A 228 19.24 10.79 1.98
N ALA A 229 18.18 10.08 2.41
CA ALA A 229 17.79 10.03 3.82
C ALA A 229 18.84 9.37 4.72
N TRP A 230 19.60 8.41 4.17
CA TRP A 230 20.62 7.61 4.86
C TRP A 230 22.06 8.07 4.55
N ASP A 231 22.24 9.26 4.01
CA ASP A 231 23.56 9.84 3.76
C ASP A 231 24.28 10.29 5.05
N LYS A 232 23.50 10.47 6.13
CA LYS A 232 24.02 10.83 7.46
C LYS A 232 24.26 9.56 8.29
N PRO A 233 25.21 9.61 9.26
CA PRO A 233 25.42 8.50 10.18
C PRO A 233 24.12 8.11 10.90
N ALA A 234 23.90 6.79 11.02
CA ALA A 234 22.74 6.25 11.73
C ALA A 234 22.73 6.71 13.20
N LEU A 235 21.55 7.01 13.73
CA LEU A 235 21.34 7.32 15.14
C LEU A 235 21.77 6.15 16.04
N ASN A 236 21.94 6.42 17.35
CA ASN A 236 22.23 5.38 18.33
C ASN A 236 20.96 4.75 18.89
N GLU A 237 19.86 5.51 18.91
CA GLU A 237 18.58 5.10 19.46
C GLU A 237 17.45 5.46 18.50
N PRO A 238 16.34 4.70 18.49
CA PRO A 238 15.20 5.01 17.66
C PRO A 238 14.50 6.30 18.12
N SER A 239 13.93 7.02 17.15
CA SER A 239 13.20 8.26 17.39
C SER A 239 11.75 8.08 16.91
N PRO A 240 10.75 8.11 17.79
CA PRO A 240 9.36 7.96 17.42
C PRO A 240 8.90 9.06 16.47
N HIS A 241 8.16 8.68 15.44
CA HIS A 241 7.53 9.63 14.55
C HIS A 241 6.37 10.36 15.25
N ALA A 242 6.20 11.63 14.94
CA ALA A 242 5.10 12.42 15.48
C ALA A 242 3.72 11.85 15.09
N MET A 243 2.80 11.84 16.04
CA MET A 243 1.41 11.48 15.82
C MET A 243 0.55 12.75 15.91
N PRO A 244 -0.16 13.14 14.83
CA PRO A 244 -1.08 14.25 14.88
C PRO A 244 -2.15 14.06 15.96
N TRP A 245 -2.41 15.11 16.75
CA TRP A 245 -3.41 15.07 17.80
C TRP A 245 -4.80 14.70 17.30
N LYS A 246 -5.22 15.33 16.20
CA LYS A 246 -6.51 15.05 15.55
C LYS A 246 -6.30 14.30 14.24
N PRO A 247 -7.16 13.33 13.90
CA PRO A 247 -7.16 12.73 12.57
C PRO A 247 -7.62 13.75 11.51
N VAL A 248 -7.26 13.50 10.26
CA VAL A 248 -7.72 14.27 9.09
C VAL A 248 -9.23 14.10 8.89
N ASP A 249 -9.75 12.89 9.12
CA ASP A 249 -11.18 12.59 9.20
C ASP A 249 -11.47 11.81 10.49
N SER A 250 -12.37 12.31 11.32
CA SER A 250 -12.75 11.67 12.60
C SER A 250 -13.34 10.26 12.43
N GLY A 251 -13.80 9.92 11.23
CA GLY A 251 -14.29 8.59 10.86
C GLY A 251 -13.24 7.68 10.24
N SER A 252 -11.96 8.06 10.21
CA SER A 252 -10.88 7.22 9.69
C SER A 252 -10.79 5.87 10.40
N TYR A 253 -10.36 4.84 9.65
CA TYR A 253 -10.38 3.44 10.09
C TYR A 253 -9.15 3.04 10.93
N PHE A 254 -8.63 3.92 11.77
CA PHE A 254 -7.37 3.74 12.51
C PHE A 254 -7.42 2.74 13.69
N ASN A 255 -8.58 2.15 13.98
CA ASN A 255 -8.73 1.01 14.87
C ASN A 255 -9.36 -0.19 14.12
N GLY A 256 -9.40 -0.10 12.78
CA GLY A 256 -9.98 -1.14 11.93
C GLY A 256 -9.23 -2.46 12.08
N HIS A 257 -9.97 -3.55 12.18
CA HIS A 257 -9.46 -4.92 12.21
C HIS A 257 -10.55 -5.88 11.73
N PHE A 258 -10.15 -7.09 11.36
CA PHE A 258 -11.11 -8.13 11.05
C PHE A 258 -11.67 -8.74 12.33
N LEU A 259 -12.99 -8.93 12.36
CA LEU A 259 -13.67 -9.78 13.34
C LEU A 259 -13.83 -11.17 12.72
N LEU A 260 -13.61 -12.20 13.54
CA LEU A 260 -14.00 -13.54 13.15
C LEU A 260 -15.51 -13.67 13.33
N PRO A 261 -16.23 -14.27 12.37
CA PRO A 261 -17.68 -14.32 12.40
C PRO A 261 -18.24 -15.45 13.27
N ALA A 262 -17.54 -15.84 14.34
CA ALA A 262 -17.92 -16.98 15.17
C ALA A 262 -19.35 -16.86 15.73
N GLU A 263 -19.76 -15.66 16.12
CA GLU A 263 -21.13 -15.39 16.61
C GLU A 263 -22.17 -15.28 15.49
N SER A 264 -21.72 -15.22 14.23
CA SER A 264 -22.59 -15.16 13.05
C SER A 264 -22.83 -16.52 12.41
N VAL A 265 -22.20 -17.57 12.93
CA VAL A 265 -22.38 -18.95 12.46
C VAL A 265 -23.67 -19.53 13.04
N ASN A 266 -24.50 -20.10 12.18
CA ASN A 266 -25.72 -20.81 12.55
C ASN A 266 -25.99 -21.91 11.51
N ASP A 267 -27.15 -22.55 11.55
CA ASP A 267 -27.52 -23.65 10.65
C ASP A 267 -27.57 -23.23 9.16
N THR A 268 -27.60 -21.93 8.88
CA THR A 268 -27.76 -21.37 7.52
C THR A 268 -26.58 -20.51 7.06
N TRP A 269 -25.85 -19.94 8.01
CA TRP A 269 -24.60 -19.21 7.74
C TRP A 269 -23.43 -20.05 8.25
N VAL A 270 -22.70 -20.65 7.32
CA VAL A 270 -21.67 -21.65 7.63
C VAL A 270 -20.29 -21.08 7.45
N TRP A 271 -19.42 -21.33 8.45
CA TRP A 271 -18.00 -20.95 8.40
C TRP A 271 -17.16 -22.15 7.97
N HIS A 272 -16.74 -22.18 6.71
CA HIS A 272 -15.97 -23.28 6.16
C HIS A 272 -15.04 -22.83 5.03
N VAL A 273 -14.07 -23.67 4.66
CA VAL A 273 -13.30 -23.50 3.43
C VAL A 273 -14.17 -23.94 2.27
N PRO A 274 -14.51 -23.07 1.32
CA PRO A 274 -15.36 -23.41 0.19
C PRO A 274 -14.75 -24.49 -0.71
N ASP A 275 -15.59 -25.36 -1.26
CA ASP A 275 -15.18 -26.20 -2.39
C ASP A 275 -15.18 -25.39 -3.67
N TRP A 276 -14.05 -24.77 -3.94
CA TRP A 276 -13.87 -23.86 -5.08
C TRP A 276 -14.18 -24.48 -6.43
N LYS A 277 -14.13 -25.80 -6.55
CA LYS A 277 -14.50 -26.52 -7.79
C LYS A 277 -15.99 -26.44 -8.11
N LYS A 278 -16.81 -26.19 -7.09
CA LYS A 278 -18.28 -26.06 -7.20
C LYS A 278 -18.75 -24.62 -7.29
N ILE A 279 -17.85 -23.63 -7.08
CA ILE A 279 -18.17 -22.21 -7.11
C ILE A 279 -17.92 -21.67 -8.51
N PRO A 280 -18.88 -20.96 -9.13
CA PRO A 280 -18.70 -20.42 -10.47
C PRO A 280 -17.68 -19.30 -10.52
N GLY A 281 -17.01 -19.15 -11.67
CA GLY A 281 -16.00 -18.11 -11.90
C GLY A 281 -14.57 -18.50 -11.52
N GLY A 282 -13.62 -17.65 -11.82
CA GLY A 282 -12.23 -17.78 -11.43
C GLY A 282 -12.07 -17.46 -9.95
N PHE A 283 -11.42 -18.32 -9.19
CA PHE A 283 -11.13 -18.05 -7.80
C PHE A 283 -9.66 -17.65 -7.59
N ARG A 284 -9.41 -16.99 -6.48
CA ARG A 284 -8.05 -16.56 -6.12
C ARG A 284 -7.46 -17.51 -5.09
N THR A 285 -6.55 -18.37 -5.54
CA THR A 285 -5.90 -19.37 -4.67
C THR A 285 -5.02 -18.73 -3.59
N ASN A 286 -4.42 -17.58 -3.88
CA ASN A 286 -3.59 -16.86 -2.93
C ASN A 286 -4.18 -15.46 -2.66
N PRO A 287 -4.60 -15.13 -1.42
CA PRO A 287 -4.46 -15.95 -0.21
C PRO A 287 -5.67 -16.82 0.15
N PHE A 288 -6.73 -16.87 -0.67
CA PHE A 288 -8.06 -17.30 -0.25
C PHE A 288 -8.33 -18.82 -0.33
N GLY A 289 -7.53 -19.57 -1.09
CA GLY A 289 -7.83 -20.97 -1.41
C GLY A 289 -8.00 -21.91 -0.20
N GLY A 290 -7.28 -21.63 0.89
CA GLY A 290 -7.38 -22.39 2.15
C GLY A 290 -8.07 -21.64 3.29
N MET A 291 -8.68 -20.46 3.01
CA MET A 291 -9.33 -19.66 4.05
C MET A 291 -10.80 -20.06 4.23
N SER A 292 -11.25 -20.11 5.49
CA SER A 292 -12.68 -20.23 5.77
C SER A 292 -13.39 -18.91 5.44
N LEU A 293 -14.57 -19.04 4.85
CA LEU A 293 -15.48 -17.94 4.56
C LEU A 293 -16.82 -18.18 5.23
N LEU A 294 -17.51 -17.11 5.61
CA LEU A 294 -18.89 -17.16 6.04
C LEU A 294 -19.79 -17.15 4.80
N THR A 295 -20.52 -18.22 4.59
CA THR A 295 -21.35 -18.42 3.39
C THR A 295 -22.79 -18.73 3.76
N ALA A 296 -23.71 -18.25 2.92
CA ALA A 296 -25.13 -18.68 2.92
C ALA A 296 -25.54 -18.90 1.46
N THR A 297 -26.30 -19.98 1.21
CA THR A 297 -26.70 -20.40 -0.15
C THR A 297 -28.16 -20.11 -0.47
N GLU A 298 -28.95 -19.81 0.55
CA GLU A 298 -30.41 -19.60 0.41
C GLU A 298 -30.78 -18.16 0.76
N PRO A 299 -31.65 -17.50 -0.05
CA PRO A 299 -32.19 -16.21 0.28
C PRO A 299 -33.02 -16.20 1.58
N GLY A 300 -33.09 -15.03 2.23
CA GLY A 300 -33.91 -14.83 3.43
C GLY A 300 -33.34 -15.45 4.71
N LYS A 301 -32.07 -15.88 4.69
CA LYS A 301 -31.41 -16.39 5.88
C LYS A 301 -30.72 -15.28 6.64
N GLU A 302 -30.97 -15.20 7.94
CA GLU A 302 -30.47 -14.15 8.80
C GLU A 302 -29.34 -14.63 9.69
N THR A 303 -28.43 -13.73 10.01
CA THR A 303 -27.43 -13.87 11.07
C THR A 303 -27.25 -12.55 11.80
N THR A 304 -26.75 -12.61 13.02
CA THR A 304 -26.51 -11.42 13.84
C THR A 304 -25.03 -11.37 14.26
N LEU A 305 -24.42 -10.19 14.15
CA LEU A 305 -23.08 -9.92 14.62
C LEU A 305 -23.12 -8.81 15.67
N LYS A 306 -22.58 -9.07 16.86
CA LYS A 306 -22.38 -8.05 17.89
C LYS A 306 -21.04 -7.37 17.69
N PHE A 307 -21.00 -6.06 17.67
CA PHE A 307 -19.76 -5.30 17.56
C PHE A 307 -19.80 -4.02 18.40
N LYS A 308 -18.64 -3.46 18.69
CA LYS A 308 -18.49 -2.14 19.29
C LYS A 308 -17.58 -1.30 18.41
N GLY A 309 -18.13 -0.28 17.77
CA GLY A 309 -17.37 0.55 16.83
C GLY A 309 -18.24 1.61 16.16
N ARG A 310 -17.66 2.35 15.23
CA ARG A 310 -18.32 3.40 14.43
C ARG A 310 -18.40 3.04 12.95
N ALA A 311 -17.81 1.95 12.57
CA ALA A 311 -17.82 1.46 11.20
C ALA A 311 -17.87 -0.07 11.22
N LEU A 312 -18.73 -0.63 10.40
CA LEU A 312 -18.84 -2.06 10.15
C LEU A 312 -18.94 -2.28 8.66
N GLY A 313 -18.37 -3.38 8.19
CA GLY A 313 -18.46 -3.79 6.79
C GLY A 313 -18.16 -5.27 6.64
N ALA A 314 -18.24 -5.76 5.44
CA ALA A 314 -17.84 -7.11 5.10
C ALA A 314 -16.71 -7.10 4.06
N TYR A 315 -15.69 -7.92 4.28
CA TYR A 315 -14.69 -8.25 3.28
C TYR A 315 -15.12 -9.52 2.58
N VAL A 316 -15.54 -9.39 1.34
CA VAL A 316 -16.22 -10.44 0.58
C VAL A 316 -15.42 -10.88 -0.64
N LEU A 317 -15.64 -12.11 -1.08
CA LEU A 317 -15.27 -12.60 -2.40
C LEU A 317 -16.54 -12.64 -3.25
N ALA A 318 -16.74 -11.60 -4.04
CA ALA A 318 -17.92 -11.44 -4.88
C ALA A 318 -17.72 -12.13 -6.23
N GLY A 319 -18.29 -13.31 -6.41
CA GLY A 319 -18.26 -14.11 -7.63
C GLY A 319 -19.42 -13.81 -8.58
N PRO A 320 -19.57 -14.60 -9.66
CA PRO A 320 -20.73 -14.53 -10.55
C PRO A 320 -22.07 -14.82 -9.85
N ASP A 321 -22.00 -15.54 -8.74
CA ASP A 321 -23.09 -15.92 -7.84
C ASP A 321 -23.28 -14.96 -6.65
N ALA A 322 -22.56 -13.85 -6.63
CA ALA A 322 -22.67 -12.87 -5.55
C ALA A 322 -24.09 -12.29 -5.47
N GLY A 323 -24.70 -12.43 -4.29
CA GLY A 323 -26.00 -11.88 -3.99
C GLY A 323 -25.99 -10.46 -3.43
N ALA A 324 -27.07 -10.09 -2.77
CA ALA A 324 -27.18 -8.86 -2.00
C ALA A 324 -27.44 -9.19 -0.53
N LEU A 325 -26.90 -8.36 0.36
CA LEU A 325 -27.19 -8.37 1.78
C LEU A 325 -28.23 -7.29 2.09
N GLU A 326 -29.16 -7.60 2.99
CA GLU A 326 -29.91 -6.58 3.70
C GLU A 326 -29.32 -6.44 5.10
N VAL A 327 -28.97 -5.23 5.49
CA VAL A 327 -28.26 -4.96 6.74
C VAL A 327 -29.04 -3.97 7.58
N SER A 328 -29.33 -4.32 8.83
CA SER A 328 -29.86 -3.41 9.84
C SER A 328 -28.85 -3.28 10.98
N ILE A 329 -28.53 -2.05 11.38
CA ILE A 329 -27.63 -1.77 12.50
C ILE A 329 -28.46 -1.20 13.65
N ASP A 330 -28.31 -1.82 14.84
CA ASP A 330 -29.00 -1.42 16.09
C ASP A 330 -30.52 -1.29 15.95
N GLY A 331 -31.14 -2.16 15.15
CA GLY A 331 -32.59 -2.12 14.89
C GLY A 331 -33.06 -1.00 13.98
N GLY A 332 -32.14 -0.31 13.33
CA GLY A 332 -32.44 0.74 12.34
C GLY A 332 -33.02 0.19 11.02
N PRO A 333 -33.29 1.05 10.05
CA PRO A 333 -33.85 0.64 8.78
C PRO A 333 -32.92 -0.30 8.02
N TRP A 334 -33.50 -1.28 7.35
CA TRP A 334 -32.78 -2.19 6.48
C TRP A 334 -32.22 -1.47 5.26
N LYS A 335 -30.96 -1.74 4.96
CA LYS A 335 -30.26 -1.24 3.76
C LYS A 335 -29.82 -2.41 2.92
N ARG A 336 -30.17 -2.40 1.65
CA ARG A 336 -29.67 -3.35 0.68
C ARG A 336 -28.27 -2.97 0.22
N VAL A 337 -27.35 -3.93 0.28
CA VAL A 337 -25.97 -3.83 -0.17
C VAL A 337 -25.73 -4.90 -1.23
N ASP A 338 -25.55 -4.47 -2.47
CA ASP A 338 -25.20 -5.38 -3.57
C ASP A 338 -23.73 -5.76 -3.47
N LEU A 339 -23.45 -7.06 -3.40
CA LEU A 339 -22.09 -7.57 -3.34
C LEU A 339 -21.46 -7.69 -4.74
N TYR A 340 -22.29 -7.73 -5.80
CA TYR A 340 -21.79 -7.88 -7.17
C TYR A 340 -20.96 -6.68 -7.59
N HIS A 341 -19.88 -6.93 -8.30
CA HIS A 341 -18.98 -5.94 -8.89
C HIS A 341 -18.79 -6.26 -10.37
N HIS A 342 -18.47 -5.30 -11.23
CA HIS A 342 -18.30 -5.56 -12.66
C HIS A 342 -17.22 -6.62 -12.97
N HIS A 343 -16.23 -6.79 -12.11
CA HIS A 343 -15.25 -7.87 -12.21
C HIS A 343 -15.77 -9.23 -11.73
N SER A 344 -16.90 -9.26 -11.00
CA SER A 344 -17.51 -10.51 -10.51
C SER A 344 -18.00 -11.42 -11.62
N ARG A 345 -18.21 -10.88 -12.82
CA ARG A 345 -18.67 -11.66 -13.98
C ARG A 345 -17.78 -12.88 -14.29
N GLY A 346 -16.51 -12.81 -14.02
CA GLY A 346 -15.57 -13.90 -14.29
C GLY A 346 -14.63 -14.24 -13.13
N LEU A 347 -14.69 -13.51 -12.03
CA LEU A 347 -13.77 -13.64 -10.90
C LEU A 347 -14.54 -13.67 -9.59
N ASN A 348 -14.01 -14.36 -8.58
CA ASN A 348 -14.38 -14.17 -7.18
C ASN A 348 -13.62 -12.94 -6.68
N TYR A 349 -14.21 -11.76 -6.83
CA TYR A 349 -13.57 -10.46 -6.68
C TYR A 349 -13.52 -10.04 -5.20
N PRO A 350 -12.32 -9.85 -4.61
CA PRO A 350 -12.21 -9.43 -3.22
C PRO A 350 -12.50 -7.94 -3.08
N ARG A 351 -13.50 -7.60 -2.29
CA ARG A 351 -13.88 -6.21 -2.00
C ARG A 351 -14.36 -6.02 -0.57
N THR A 352 -14.19 -4.82 -0.06
CA THR A 352 -14.82 -4.39 1.20
C THR A 352 -16.06 -3.58 0.88
N VAL A 353 -17.18 -3.95 1.48
CA VAL A 353 -18.43 -3.16 1.47
C VAL A 353 -18.68 -2.64 2.87
N MET A 354 -18.93 -1.34 2.99
CA MET A 354 -19.22 -0.69 4.28
C MET A 354 -20.73 -0.53 4.45
N PHE A 355 -21.23 -0.75 5.67
CA PHE A 355 -22.66 -0.73 6.04
C PHE A 355 -23.11 0.60 6.60
#